data_1dab94f4955d4e7551e79e3c894ec38d
#
_entry.id   1dab94f4955d4e7551e79e3c894ec38d
#
_cell.length_a   1.000
_cell.length_b   1.000
_cell.length_c   1.000
_cell.angle_alpha   90.00
_cell.angle_beta   90.00
_cell.angle_gamma   90.00
#
_symmetry.space_group_name_H-M   'P 1'
#
loop_
_entity.id
_entity.type
_entity.pdbx_description
1 polymer ?
#
loop_
_entity_poly.entity_id
_entity_poly.type
_entity_poly.pdbx_seq_one_letter_code
_entity_poly.pdbx_strand_id
1 'polypeptide(L)'
;MKKNLLPLLALTALAAAQPARAQAVFPPSEPPSVYGPYVGAAFGTAQARRGCPVAIQGGGRVCDDRDPSWGLFAGYQLNRYFAAEVGYRDLGFVRATAPTSSLTIHSSAWSLVAVGLVPVTERFSGFAKFGGYRVLLESSQGDVADAHATGLTYALGAQFDTGGRFGVRAEWQRYRKVDGGAFYGVNDYDTLGVALLFRLR
;
A
#
# COMPACT_ATOMS: atom_id res chain seq x y z
N MET A 1 24.32 -45.00 64.26
CA MET A 1 24.60 -45.78 63.05
C MET A 1 23.28 -46.28 62.45
N LYS A 2 22.70 -45.63 61.45
CA LYS A 2 21.68 -46.22 60.56
C LYS A 2 21.62 -45.33 59.34
N LYS A 3 22.10 -45.81 58.19
CA LYS A 3 22.12 -45.20 56.87
C LYS A 3 20.71 -45.39 56.26
N ASN A 4 20.01 -44.35 55.97
CA ASN A 4 18.78 -44.43 55.15
C ASN A 4 19.08 -43.91 53.74
N LEU A 5 19.20 -44.84 52.81
CA LEU A 5 19.16 -44.56 51.35
C LEU A 5 17.70 -44.29 50.94
N LEU A 6 17.44 -43.11 50.44
CA LEU A 6 16.22 -42.84 49.65
C LEU A 6 16.53 -43.07 48.17
N PRO A 7 15.75 -43.83 47.44
CA PRO A 7 15.87 -43.91 46.00
C PRO A 7 15.18 -42.70 45.35
N LEU A 8 15.97 -41.98 44.52
CA LEU A 8 15.50 -40.91 43.68
C LEU A 8 14.70 -41.49 42.52
N LEU A 9 13.40 -41.38 42.55
CA LEU A 9 12.53 -41.68 41.40
C LEU A 9 12.60 -40.55 40.41
N ALA A 10 13.38 -40.74 39.36
CA ALA A 10 13.40 -39.84 38.19
C ALA A 10 12.16 -40.15 37.34
N LEU A 11 11.15 -39.31 37.45
CA LEU A 11 9.99 -39.30 36.56
C LEU A 11 10.40 -38.61 35.25
N THR A 12 10.76 -39.41 34.23
CA THR A 12 10.94 -38.93 32.87
C THR A 12 9.56 -38.78 32.24
N ALA A 13 9.01 -37.56 32.29
CA ALA A 13 7.86 -37.19 31.50
C ALA A 13 8.30 -37.06 30.03
N LEU A 14 8.09 -38.09 29.23
CA LEU A 14 8.12 -38.02 27.74
C LEU A 14 6.95 -37.18 27.31
N ALA A 15 7.21 -35.87 27.10
CA ALA A 15 6.30 -35.01 26.37
C ALA A 15 6.27 -35.51 24.93
N ALA A 16 5.23 -36.29 24.57
CA ALA A 16 4.91 -36.59 23.19
C ALA A 16 4.59 -35.26 22.48
N ALA A 17 5.58 -34.69 21.81
CA ALA A 17 5.38 -33.61 20.89
C ALA A 17 4.51 -34.12 19.73
N GLN A 18 3.21 -33.96 19.85
CA GLN A 18 2.32 -34.12 18.70
C GLN A 18 2.72 -33.09 17.67
N PRO A 19 3.04 -33.48 16.41
CA PRO A 19 3.23 -32.52 15.35
C PRO A 19 1.92 -31.74 15.24
N ALA A 20 1.96 -30.46 15.59
CA ALA A 20 0.86 -29.56 15.31
C ALA A 20 0.66 -29.64 13.79
N ARG A 21 -0.35 -30.40 13.37
CA ARG A 21 -0.85 -30.33 12.00
C ARG A 21 -1.31 -28.89 11.87
N ALA A 22 -0.49 -28.07 11.21
CA ALA A 22 -0.94 -26.81 10.64
C ALA A 22 -2.09 -27.19 9.72
N GLN A 23 -3.32 -27.18 10.24
CA GLN A 23 -4.50 -27.28 9.41
C GLN A 23 -4.37 -26.13 8.45
N ALA A 24 -4.27 -26.47 7.17
CA ALA A 24 -4.21 -25.47 6.12
C ALA A 24 -5.40 -24.53 6.34
N VAL A 25 -5.10 -23.28 6.69
CA VAL A 25 -6.08 -22.21 6.92
C VAL A 25 -6.88 -21.93 5.64
N PHE A 26 -6.57 -22.65 4.58
CA PHE A 26 -7.11 -22.46 3.26
C PHE A 26 -8.12 -23.55 2.92
N PRO A 27 -9.35 -23.20 2.53
CA PRO A 27 -10.35 -24.16 2.11
C PRO A 27 -9.86 -24.98 0.90
N PRO A 28 -10.07 -26.30 0.88
CA PRO A 28 -9.54 -27.19 -0.16
C PRO A 28 -10.25 -27.10 -1.53
N SER A 29 -11.34 -26.36 -1.64
CA SER A 29 -12.09 -26.23 -2.89
C SER A 29 -11.88 -24.83 -3.49
N GLU A 30 -11.16 -24.76 -4.60
CA GLU A 30 -11.11 -23.55 -5.40
C GLU A 30 -12.43 -23.37 -6.16
N PRO A 31 -13.15 -22.26 -5.96
CA PRO A 31 -14.18 -21.87 -6.91
C PRO A 31 -13.52 -21.65 -8.29
N PRO A 32 -14.27 -21.81 -9.41
CA PRO A 32 -13.72 -21.72 -10.75
C PRO A 32 -12.92 -20.43 -10.90
N SER A 33 -11.69 -20.60 -11.33
CA SER A 33 -10.59 -19.65 -11.32
C SER A 33 -10.98 -18.19 -11.63
N VAL A 34 -10.87 -17.35 -10.63
CA VAL A 34 -11.02 -15.89 -10.74
C VAL A 34 -9.72 -15.26 -11.24
N TYR A 35 -8.83 -16.10 -11.80
CA TYR A 35 -7.49 -15.68 -12.26
C TYR A 35 -7.58 -15.06 -13.64
N GLY A 36 -6.68 -14.13 -13.93
CA GLY A 36 -6.63 -13.46 -15.22
C GLY A 36 -6.55 -11.95 -15.09
N PRO A 37 -6.75 -11.24 -16.22
CA PRO A 37 -6.65 -9.79 -16.25
C PRO A 37 -7.81 -9.11 -15.53
N TYR A 38 -7.50 -8.00 -14.89
CA TYR A 38 -8.48 -7.11 -14.28
C TYR A 38 -8.05 -5.65 -14.41
N VAL A 39 -9.00 -4.76 -14.34
CA VAL A 39 -8.80 -3.32 -14.30
C VAL A 39 -9.54 -2.74 -13.10
N GLY A 40 -9.14 -1.55 -12.68
CA GLY A 40 -9.85 -0.88 -11.59
C GLY A 40 -9.61 0.60 -11.55
N ALA A 41 -10.49 1.26 -10.81
CA ALA A 41 -10.41 2.68 -10.50
C ALA A 41 -10.42 2.87 -8.97
N ALA A 42 -9.56 3.75 -8.48
CA ALA A 42 -9.41 4.06 -7.07
C ALA A 42 -9.71 5.53 -6.81
N PHE A 43 -10.32 5.81 -5.65
CA PHE A 43 -10.65 7.14 -5.18
C PHE A 43 -10.35 7.23 -3.69
N GLY A 44 -9.88 8.40 -3.25
CA GLY A 44 -9.52 8.60 -1.86
C GLY A 44 -8.84 9.93 -1.61
N THR A 45 -7.92 9.95 -0.67
CA THR A 45 -7.12 11.12 -0.33
C THR A 45 -5.64 10.77 -0.39
N ALA A 46 -4.82 11.73 -0.81
CA ALA A 46 -3.38 11.68 -0.70
C ALA A 46 -2.90 12.73 0.31
N GLN A 47 -1.87 12.41 1.06
CA GLN A 47 -1.23 13.31 2.01
C GLN A 47 0.29 13.26 1.84
N ALA A 48 0.88 14.44 1.64
CA ALA A 48 2.32 14.63 1.65
C ALA A 48 2.81 14.83 3.08
N ARG A 49 3.46 13.85 3.69
CA ARG A 49 3.81 13.89 5.14
C ARG A 49 4.74 15.01 5.57
N ARG A 50 5.52 15.55 4.64
CA ARG A 50 6.42 16.67 4.84
C ARG A 50 6.26 17.69 3.71
N GLY A 51 5.04 17.84 3.22
CA GLY A 51 4.71 18.68 2.07
C GLY A 51 4.95 20.17 2.30
N CYS A 52 5.13 20.57 3.56
CA CYS A 52 5.38 21.94 3.94
C CYS A 52 6.85 22.10 4.37
N PRO A 53 7.77 22.56 3.51
CA PRO A 53 9.17 22.80 3.87
C PRO A 53 9.25 23.74 5.08
N VAL A 54 10.21 23.47 5.98
CA VAL A 54 10.44 24.26 7.21
C VAL A 54 10.63 25.75 6.91
N ALA A 55 11.17 26.07 5.74
CA ALA A 55 11.33 27.44 5.25
C ALA A 55 10.00 28.19 5.06
N ILE A 56 8.88 27.48 4.94
CA ILE A 56 7.53 28.04 4.76
C ILE A 56 6.81 28.22 6.10
N GLN A 57 7.25 27.59 7.17
CA GLN A 57 6.56 27.59 8.49
C GLN A 57 6.72 28.88 9.31
N GLY A 58 7.49 29.86 8.86
CA GLY A 58 7.65 31.16 9.53
C GLY A 58 6.74 32.24 8.95
N GLY A 59 5.87 32.86 9.79
CA GLY A 59 5.19 34.11 9.45
C GLY A 59 3.86 34.00 8.71
N GLY A 60 2.85 33.37 9.31
CA GLY A 60 1.44 33.46 8.84
C GLY A 60 1.16 32.72 7.52
N ARG A 61 1.89 31.67 7.24
CA ARG A 61 1.74 30.85 6.03
C ARG A 61 0.80 29.71 6.27
N VAL A 62 -0.10 29.46 5.34
CA VAL A 62 -1.02 28.30 5.33
C VAL A 62 -0.49 27.29 4.33
N CYS A 63 -0.35 26.05 4.78
CA CYS A 63 0.06 24.94 3.93
C CYS A 63 -0.99 23.84 4.02
N ASP A 64 -1.46 23.39 2.86
CA ASP A 64 -2.36 22.24 2.72
C ASP A 64 -1.59 21.12 2.03
N ASP A 65 -1.43 20.01 2.77
CA ASP A 65 -0.68 18.83 2.35
C ASP A 65 -1.58 17.63 2.03
N ARG A 66 -2.92 17.84 2.05
CA ARG A 66 -3.90 16.79 1.77
C ARG A 66 -4.84 17.23 0.66
N ASP A 67 -5.00 16.33 -0.33
CA ASP A 67 -5.89 16.58 -1.48
C ASP A 67 -6.64 15.29 -1.87
N PRO A 68 -7.79 15.38 -2.55
CA PRO A 68 -8.42 14.25 -3.20
C PRO A 68 -7.44 13.56 -4.16
N SER A 69 -7.52 12.22 -4.19
CA SER A 69 -6.68 11.39 -5.06
C SER A 69 -7.55 10.41 -5.81
N TRP A 70 -7.23 10.23 -7.09
CA TRP A 70 -7.84 9.20 -7.91
C TRP A 70 -6.79 8.42 -8.68
N GLY A 71 -7.13 7.25 -9.19
CA GLY A 71 -6.19 6.47 -9.97
C GLY A 71 -6.87 5.36 -10.74
N LEU A 72 -6.14 4.86 -11.72
CA LEU A 72 -6.51 3.72 -12.54
C LEU A 72 -5.42 2.67 -12.42
N PHE A 73 -5.78 1.41 -12.45
CA PHE A 73 -4.82 0.32 -12.48
C PHE A 73 -5.31 -0.84 -13.33
N ALA A 74 -4.35 -1.57 -13.84
CA ALA A 74 -4.58 -2.84 -14.52
C ALA A 74 -3.67 -3.90 -13.88
N GLY A 75 -4.16 -5.11 -13.76
CA GLY A 75 -3.41 -6.19 -13.16
C GLY A 75 -3.72 -7.53 -13.79
N TYR A 76 -2.89 -8.48 -13.47
CA TYR A 76 -3.08 -9.87 -13.82
C TYR A 76 -2.92 -10.74 -12.57
N GLN A 77 -3.99 -11.44 -12.21
CA GLN A 77 -3.98 -12.39 -11.10
C GLN A 77 -3.47 -13.73 -11.60
N LEU A 78 -2.30 -14.14 -11.10
CA LEU A 78 -1.60 -15.36 -11.48
C LEU A 78 -2.23 -16.59 -10.81
N ASN A 79 -2.57 -16.45 -9.55
CA ASN A 79 -3.21 -17.46 -8.73
C ASN A 79 -3.95 -16.80 -7.54
N ARG A 80 -4.49 -17.57 -6.61
CA ARG A 80 -5.22 -17.02 -5.46
C ARG A 80 -4.38 -16.20 -4.49
N TYR A 81 -3.05 -16.28 -4.58
CA TYR A 81 -2.13 -15.63 -3.65
C TYR A 81 -1.35 -14.48 -4.28
N PHE A 82 -1.19 -14.48 -5.62
CA PHE A 82 -0.29 -13.54 -6.28
C PHE A 82 -0.93 -12.89 -7.50
N ALA A 83 -0.68 -11.59 -7.61
CA ALA A 83 -0.99 -10.79 -8.80
C ALA A 83 0.13 -9.78 -9.06
N ALA A 84 0.16 -9.22 -10.26
CA ALA A 84 0.97 -8.07 -10.60
C ALA A 84 0.06 -6.93 -11.06
N GLU A 85 0.39 -5.69 -10.70
CA GLU A 85 -0.38 -4.50 -11.07
C GLU A 85 0.54 -3.42 -11.62
N VAL A 86 0.07 -2.72 -12.65
CA VAL A 86 0.56 -1.43 -13.09
C VAL A 86 -0.54 -0.40 -12.82
N GLY A 87 -0.18 0.76 -12.28
CA GLY A 87 -1.15 1.78 -11.93
C GLY A 87 -0.66 3.19 -12.15
N TYR A 88 -1.61 4.08 -12.41
CA TYR A 88 -1.46 5.52 -12.40
C TYR A 88 -2.27 6.07 -11.22
N ARG A 89 -1.69 7.00 -10.47
CA ARG A 89 -2.34 7.68 -9.35
C ARG A 89 -2.07 9.16 -9.43
N ASP A 90 -3.13 9.96 -9.48
CA ASP A 90 -3.08 11.38 -9.19
C ASP A 90 -3.03 11.56 -7.67
N LEU A 91 -1.98 12.21 -7.18
CA LEU A 91 -1.75 12.47 -5.77
C LEU A 91 -2.25 13.86 -5.35
N GLY A 92 -2.86 14.61 -6.31
CA GLY A 92 -3.41 15.93 -6.07
C GLY A 92 -2.35 17.02 -5.94
N PHE A 93 -2.71 18.08 -5.22
CA PHE A 93 -1.94 19.30 -5.11
C PHE A 93 -1.45 19.53 -3.69
N VAL A 94 -0.18 19.97 -3.58
CA VAL A 94 0.34 20.57 -2.35
C VAL A 94 0.36 22.08 -2.57
N ARG A 95 -0.32 22.83 -1.70
CA ARG A 95 -0.44 24.28 -1.77
C ARG A 95 0.24 24.94 -0.60
N ALA A 96 1.14 25.86 -0.89
CA ALA A 96 1.79 26.68 0.10
C ALA A 96 1.53 28.16 -0.24
N THR A 97 0.83 28.87 0.63
CA THR A 97 0.48 30.28 0.45
C THR A 97 1.22 31.14 1.47
N ALA A 98 1.93 32.15 0.97
CA ALA A 98 2.57 33.21 1.74
C ALA A 98 1.95 34.56 1.37
N PRO A 99 2.11 35.63 2.18
CA PRO A 99 1.49 36.93 1.91
C PRO A 99 1.84 37.55 0.54
N THR A 100 2.98 37.19 -0.03
CA THR A 100 3.48 37.72 -1.30
C THR A 100 3.69 36.69 -2.39
N SER A 101 3.46 35.40 -2.12
CA SER A 101 3.67 34.33 -3.09
C SER A 101 2.83 33.09 -2.77
N SER A 102 2.39 32.40 -3.82
CA SER A 102 1.74 31.08 -3.72
C SER A 102 2.49 30.08 -4.58
N LEU A 103 2.72 28.88 -4.02
CA LEU A 103 3.30 27.76 -4.74
C LEU A 103 2.28 26.62 -4.73
N THR A 104 1.98 26.10 -5.92
CA THR A 104 1.15 24.90 -6.09
C THR A 104 1.95 23.84 -6.82
N ILE A 105 2.02 22.65 -6.28
CA ILE A 105 2.73 21.51 -6.83
C ILE A 105 1.71 20.42 -7.10
N HIS A 106 1.59 20.01 -8.35
CA HIS A 106 0.81 18.83 -8.76
C HIS A 106 1.71 17.61 -8.76
N SER A 107 1.21 16.49 -8.23
CA SER A 107 1.97 15.25 -8.16
C SER A 107 1.17 14.11 -8.74
N SER A 108 1.79 13.36 -9.65
CA SER A 108 1.22 12.12 -10.19
C SER A 108 2.24 10.98 -10.16
N ALA A 109 1.77 9.75 -10.04
CA ALA A 109 2.63 8.58 -9.88
C ALA A 109 2.23 7.44 -10.80
N TRP A 110 3.21 6.85 -11.48
CA TRP A 110 3.11 5.53 -12.08
C TRP A 110 3.74 4.50 -11.14
N SER A 111 3.15 3.34 -11.02
CA SER A 111 3.69 2.25 -10.18
C SER A 111 3.59 0.91 -10.86
N LEU A 112 4.56 0.04 -10.56
CA LEU A 112 4.56 -1.39 -10.91
C LEU A 112 4.80 -2.17 -9.63
N VAL A 113 3.84 -3.03 -9.25
CA VAL A 113 3.86 -3.71 -7.96
C VAL A 113 3.47 -5.18 -8.08
N ALA A 114 4.08 -6.00 -7.25
CA ALA A 114 3.61 -7.33 -6.94
C ALA A 114 2.56 -7.24 -5.83
N VAL A 115 1.52 -8.06 -5.92
CA VAL A 115 0.42 -8.13 -4.95
C VAL A 115 0.39 -9.52 -4.35
N GLY A 116 0.54 -9.61 -3.03
CA GLY A 116 0.31 -10.81 -2.26
C GLY A 116 -1.09 -10.78 -1.64
N LEU A 117 -1.89 -11.80 -1.85
CA LEU A 117 -3.24 -11.92 -1.30
C LEU A 117 -3.29 -13.04 -0.26
N VAL A 118 -3.98 -12.80 0.82
CA VAL A 118 -4.29 -13.79 1.86
C VAL A 118 -5.80 -13.96 1.93
N PRO A 119 -6.38 -14.99 1.32
CA PRO A 119 -7.80 -15.24 1.38
C PRO A 119 -8.18 -15.60 2.83
N VAL A 120 -9.11 -14.84 3.40
CA VAL A 120 -9.67 -15.07 4.75
C VAL A 120 -10.98 -15.83 4.64
N THR A 121 -11.78 -15.54 3.62
CA THR A 121 -13.00 -16.27 3.25
C THR A 121 -13.04 -16.41 1.73
N GLU A 122 -14.07 -17.06 1.19
CA GLU A 122 -14.27 -17.17 -0.26
C GLU A 122 -14.42 -15.81 -0.98
N ARG A 123 -14.84 -14.79 -0.24
CA ARG A 123 -15.11 -13.45 -0.80
C ARG A 123 -14.23 -12.36 -0.23
N PHE A 124 -13.56 -12.60 0.87
CA PHE A 124 -12.78 -11.60 1.57
C PHE A 124 -11.31 -12.00 1.64
N SER A 125 -10.44 -11.12 1.20
CA SER A 125 -8.99 -11.29 1.23
C SER A 125 -8.31 -10.06 1.79
N GLY A 126 -7.31 -10.27 2.64
CA GLY A 126 -6.30 -9.25 2.91
C GLY A 126 -5.28 -9.23 1.79
N PHE A 127 -4.64 -8.09 1.57
CA PHE A 127 -3.53 -8.03 0.60
C PHE A 127 -2.44 -7.07 1.03
N ALA A 128 -1.25 -7.31 0.49
CA ALA A 128 -0.12 -6.40 0.56
C ALA A 128 0.45 -6.20 -0.85
N LYS A 129 0.93 -4.99 -1.14
CA LYS A 129 1.61 -4.65 -2.39
C LYS A 129 3.03 -4.20 -2.09
N PHE A 130 3.94 -4.51 -3.00
CA PHE A 130 5.31 -4.01 -2.95
C PHE A 130 5.87 -3.85 -4.38
N GLY A 131 6.57 -2.74 -4.63
CA GLY A 131 7.16 -2.50 -5.95
C GLY A 131 7.82 -1.15 -6.09
N GLY A 132 8.02 -0.75 -7.35
CA GLY A 132 8.61 0.53 -7.73
C GLY A 132 7.57 1.53 -8.19
N TYR A 133 7.92 2.81 -8.09
CA TYR A 133 7.14 3.90 -8.65
C TYR A 133 8.03 4.93 -9.36
N ARG A 134 7.39 5.73 -10.21
CA ARG A 134 7.92 6.98 -10.78
C ARG A 134 6.88 8.07 -10.58
N VAL A 135 7.25 9.12 -9.84
CA VAL A 135 6.43 10.33 -9.62
C VAL A 135 6.90 11.43 -10.56
N LEU A 136 5.93 12.17 -11.09
CA LEU A 136 6.11 13.45 -11.77
C LEU A 136 5.62 14.56 -10.84
N LEU A 137 6.42 15.59 -10.70
CA LEU A 137 6.13 16.80 -9.92
C LEU A 137 6.13 17.97 -10.86
N GLU A 138 4.98 18.60 -11.03
CA GLU A 138 4.77 19.75 -11.91
C GLU A 138 4.53 21.00 -11.06
N SER A 139 5.27 22.07 -11.33
CA SER A 139 5.12 23.35 -10.62
C SER A 139 4.23 24.30 -11.40
N SER A 140 3.40 25.07 -10.69
CA SER A 140 2.62 26.16 -11.29
C SER A 140 3.47 27.40 -11.58
N GLN A 141 4.71 27.48 -11.09
CA GLN A 141 5.63 28.57 -11.38
C GLN A 141 6.55 28.14 -12.51
N GLY A 142 6.47 28.85 -13.65
CA GLY A 142 7.20 28.51 -14.88
C GLY A 142 8.74 28.53 -14.77
N ASP A 143 9.30 29.08 -13.69
CA ASP A 143 10.74 29.11 -13.44
C ASP A 143 11.27 27.89 -12.70
N VAL A 144 10.37 26.98 -12.23
CA VAL A 144 10.75 25.75 -11.53
C VAL A 144 10.54 24.57 -12.49
N ALA A 145 11.64 23.92 -12.86
CA ALA A 145 11.60 22.78 -13.76
C ALA A 145 10.84 21.60 -13.14
N ASP A 146 10.12 20.85 -13.97
CA ASP A 146 9.48 19.60 -13.58
C ASP A 146 10.51 18.62 -13.03
N ALA A 147 10.16 17.96 -11.95
CA ALA A 147 11.02 16.98 -11.30
C ALA A 147 10.45 15.57 -11.41
N HIS A 148 11.34 14.61 -11.49
CA HIS A 148 10.99 13.19 -11.48
C HIS A 148 11.64 12.50 -10.29
N ALA A 149 10.85 11.71 -9.58
CA ALA A 149 11.35 10.87 -8.51
C ALA A 149 11.01 9.41 -8.75
N THR A 150 11.94 8.52 -8.45
CA THR A 150 11.72 7.08 -8.48
C THR A 150 12.01 6.49 -7.11
N GLY A 151 11.29 5.46 -6.71
CA GLY A 151 11.48 4.84 -5.41
C GLY A 151 10.63 3.61 -5.20
N LEU A 152 10.53 3.21 -3.94
CA LEU A 152 9.77 2.05 -3.51
C LEU A 152 8.41 2.46 -2.97
N THR A 153 7.39 1.70 -3.36
CA THR A 153 6.02 1.81 -2.84
C THR A 153 5.58 0.50 -2.21
N TYR A 154 4.77 0.62 -1.19
CA TYR A 154 4.08 -0.50 -0.57
C TYR A 154 2.68 -0.11 -0.14
N ALA A 155 1.80 -1.10 -0.10
CA ALA A 155 0.41 -0.92 0.31
C ALA A 155 -0.09 -2.09 1.14
N LEU A 156 -1.10 -1.84 1.93
CA LEU A 156 -1.87 -2.82 2.67
C LEU A 156 -3.35 -2.54 2.47
N GLY A 157 -4.15 -3.60 2.46
CA GLY A 157 -5.57 -3.41 2.30
C GLY A 157 -6.39 -4.68 2.42
N ALA A 158 -7.67 -4.52 2.16
CA ALA A 158 -8.64 -5.60 2.15
C ALA A 158 -9.46 -5.53 0.85
N GLN A 159 -9.79 -6.69 0.32
CA GLN A 159 -10.57 -6.85 -0.90
C GLN A 159 -11.78 -7.72 -0.62
N PHE A 160 -12.91 -7.28 -1.11
CA PHE A 160 -14.16 -8.03 -1.12
C PHE A 160 -14.59 -8.32 -2.56
N ASP A 161 -14.81 -9.59 -2.87
CA ASP A 161 -15.24 -10.08 -4.17
C ASP A 161 -16.73 -10.40 -4.14
N THR A 162 -17.50 -9.82 -5.05
CA THR A 162 -18.97 -10.00 -5.09
C THR A 162 -19.39 -11.40 -5.57
N GLY A 163 -18.42 -12.25 -5.93
CA GLY A 163 -18.66 -13.57 -6.54
C GLY A 163 -18.85 -13.53 -8.06
N GLY A 164 -18.82 -12.33 -8.65
CA GLY A 164 -18.92 -12.09 -10.09
C GLY A 164 -17.66 -11.45 -10.67
N ARG A 165 -17.86 -10.50 -11.60
CA ARG A 165 -16.79 -9.75 -12.23
C ARG A 165 -16.31 -8.55 -11.40
N PHE A 166 -17.05 -8.14 -10.39
CA PHE A 166 -16.77 -6.95 -9.59
C PHE A 166 -16.14 -7.31 -8.27
N GLY A 167 -15.25 -6.44 -7.81
CA GLY A 167 -14.69 -6.45 -6.46
C GLY A 167 -14.55 -5.03 -5.94
N VAL A 168 -14.52 -4.90 -4.62
CA VAL A 168 -14.26 -3.64 -3.91
C VAL A 168 -13.00 -3.82 -3.07
N ARG A 169 -12.15 -2.81 -3.04
CA ARG A 169 -10.90 -2.82 -2.30
C ARG A 169 -10.81 -1.57 -1.43
N ALA A 170 -10.41 -1.72 -0.17
CA ALA A 170 -9.94 -0.62 0.67
C ALA A 170 -8.43 -0.74 0.78
N GLU A 171 -7.71 0.38 0.57
CA GLU A 171 -6.26 0.37 0.43
C GLU A 171 -5.66 1.60 1.09
N TRP A 172 -4.58 1.37 1.86
CA TRP A 172 -3.60 2.38 2.22
C TRP A 172 -2.30 2.08 1.48
N GLN A 173 -1.72 3.09 0.80
CA GLN A 173 -0.48 2.95 0.04
C GLN A 173 0.49 4.08 0.39
N ARG A 174 1.78 3.76 0.48
CA ARG A 174 2.87 4.71 0.72
C ARG A 174 3.88 4.69 -0.41
N TYR A 175 4.17 5.89 -0.90
CA TYR A 175 5.28 6.18 -1.80
C TYR A 175 6.42 6.78 -0.97
N ARG A 176 7.53 6.04 -0.86
CA ARG A 176 8.65 6.42 0.01
C ARG A 176 9.70 7.23 -0.72
N LYS A 177 10.21 8.27 -0.05
CA LYS A 177 11.35 9.08 -0.51
C LYS A 177 11.10 9.65 -1.91
N VAL A 178 9.97 10.29 -2.11
CA VAL A 178 9.73 11.10 -3.30
C VAL A 178 10.66 12.31 -3.20
N ASP A 179 11.78 12.23 -3.93
CA ASP A 179 12.80 13.27 -3.96
C ASP A 179 12.57 14.18 -5.17
N GLY A 180 12.05 15.35 -4.91
CA GLY A 180 11.83 16.40 -5.92
C GLY A 180 13.03 17.32 -6.12
N GLY A 181 14.21 16.97 -5.60
CA GLY A 181 15.41 17.79 -5.66
C GLY A 181 15.41 18.95 -4.64
N ALA A 182 16.27 19.92 -4.86
CA ALA A 182 16.55 21.00 -3.90
C ALA A 182 15.32 21.87 -3.56
N PHE A 183 14.35 22.00 -4.47
CA PHE A 183 13.15 22.81 -4.28
C PHE A 183 12.03 22.09 -3.53
N TYR A 184 11.83 20.79 -3.77
CA TYR A 184 10.70 20.02 -3.24
C TYR A 184 11.08 19.19 -2.00
N GLY A 185 12.38 18.97 -1.80
CA GLY A 185 12.88 18.12 -0.72
C GLY A 185 12.47 16.65 -0.87
N VAL A 186 12.76 15.86 0.15
CA VAL A 186 12.39 14.43 0.21
C VAL A 186 11.11 14.27 1.02
N ASN A 187 10.08 13.73 0.41
CA ASN A 187 8.78 13.53 1.04
C ASN A 187 8.28 12.09 0.93
N ASP A 188 7.43 11.67 1.85
CA ASP A 188 6.63 10.45 1.73
C ASP A 188 5.18 10.84 1.44
N TYR A 189 4.55 10.19 0.46
CA TYR A 189 3.12 10.36 0.19
C TYR A 189 2.35 9.14 0.68
N ASP A 190 1.32 9.38 1.47
CA ASP A 190 0.35 8.38 1.89
C ASP A 190 -0.96 8.57 1.13
N THR A 191 -1.52 7.49 0.63
CA THR A 191 -2.89 7.49 0.08
C THR A 191 -3.76 6.55 0.87
N LEU A 192 -5.00 6.94 1.09
CA LEU A 192 -6.04 6.10 1.69
C LEU A 192 -7.29 6.22 0.85
N GLY A 193 -7.87 5.09 0.44
CA GLY A 193 -9.04 5.13 -0.42
C GLY A 193 -9.70 3.79 -0.64
N VAL A 194 -10.67 3.82 -1.53
CA VAL A 194 -11.41 2.66 -2.01
C VAL A 194 -11.22 2.50 -3.51
N ALA A 195 -11.30 1.28 -3.99
CA ALA A 195 -11.20 0.98 -5.41
C ALA A 195 -12.29 -0.01 -5.85
N LEU A 196 -12.75 0.14 -7.07
CA LEU A 196 -13.59 -0.83 -7.77
C LEU A 196 -12.70 -1.61 -8.74
N LEU A 197 -12.86 -2.93 -8.73
CA LEU A 197 -12.19 -3.85 -9.64
C LEU A 197 -13.22 -4.45 -10.60
N PHE A 198 -12.79 -4.63 -11.83
CA PHE A 198 -13.55 -5.36 -12.86
C PHE A 198 -12.64 -6.42 -13.49
N ARG A 199 -13.04 -7.70 -13.40
CA ARG A 199 -12.34 -8.84 -14.00
C ARG A 199 -12.77 -9.04 -15.43
N LEU A 200 -11.79 -9.06 -16.31
CA LEU A 200 -11.95 -9.30 -17.74
C LEU A 200 -11.99 -10.82 -17.97
N ARG A 201 -13.17 -11.39 -18.12
CA ARG A 201 -13.37 -12.81 -18.44
C ARG A 201 -13.85 -12.95 -19.87
#